data_69e711fda91ccac75e4f34949d0d6794
#
_entry.id   69e711fda91ccac75e4f34949d0d6794
#
_cell.length_a   1.000
_cell.length_b   1.000
_cell.length_c   1.000
_cell.angle_alpha   90.00
_cell.angle_beta   90.00
_cell.angle_gamma   90.00
#
_symmetry.space_group_name_H-M   'P 1'
#
loop_
_entity.id
_entity.type
_entity.pdbx_description
1 polymer ?
#
loop_
_entity_poly.entity_id
_entity_poly.type
_entity_poly.pdbx_seq_one_letter_code
_entity_poly.pdbx_strand_id
1 'polypeptide(L)'
;MNYLGYDFCIPGNHEFDYGMDRFMELVPLQRAGYYCANFVYAGNNKQVLPGYKIMQYEDTKVAFVGASTPESLTTSTPTFFQNEKGKYIYSFCEDKTGNKLYKQLQKNIDKARKEGADYVFIVGHLGMDGTTPQWSSESVAKNTQGVDAVIDGHSHERFTRMVKNKVGKDVLLAQTGTKLKTVGELVISPDGKLKSQLITESNGKDANIARVIAQEIKTYEPLLKQPVGEALVQLRSNDPATGERIVRNRECSLGDFVADAYRAVLDCDVVLANGGSIRNEIKTGVISYNDLLEAFPFGNMCVVLEVNGQQILDALEMGAISYPEESGGFMQVSGLSYTLDSSVASSVELDAKGNFMRVAGARRVSDVKIGGKPLDVKKKYTVGGTSYMLKFGGDGMTMFKGARLVQDEMMSDADTIMEYLQNHLNGKVGEQYANPYGDGRIVIK
;
A
#
# COMPACT_ATOMS: atom_id res chain seq x y z
N MET A 1 15.43 8.36 12.04
CA MET A 1 14.42 8.19 13.13
C MET A 1 14.96 8.61 14.48
N ASN A 2 16.01 7.96 15.06
CA ASN A 2 16.51 8.29 16.41
C ASN A 2 16.99 9.74 16.58
N TYR A 3 17.52 10.38 15.53
CA TYR A 3 17.88 11.80 15.55
C TYR A 3 16.69 12.75 15.63
N LEU A 4 15.52 12.31 15.14
CA LEU A 4 14.28 13.11 15.17
C LEU A 4 13.57 13.05 16.53
N GLY A 5 14.00 12.16 17.44
CA GLY A 5 13.48 12.07 18.79
C GLY A 5 12.04 11.56 18.87
N TYR A 6 11.65 10.60 18.02
CA TYR A 6 10.35 9.96 18.16
C TYR A 6 10.20 9.27 19.51
N ASP A 7 9.01 9.34 20.08
CA ASP A 7 8.67 8.75 21.40
C ASP A 7 7.87 7.45 21.28
N PHE A 8 7.25 7.20 20.11
CA PHE A 8 6.38 6.05 19.86
C PHE A 8 6.33 5.75 18.37
N CYS A 9 6.50 4.48 18.00
CA CYS A 9 6.40 4.02 16.62
C CYS A 9 5.45 2.83 16.50
N ILE A 10 4.80 2.71 15.35
CA ILE A 10 3.99 1.54 14.97
C ILE A 10 4.50 0.99 13.64
N PRO A 11 4.35 -0.32 13.37
CA PRO A 11 4.60 -0.84 12.04
C PRO A 11 3.41 -0.54 11.11
N GLY A 12 3.69 -0.05 9.91
CA GLY A 12 2.80 -0.12 8.77
C GLY A 12 3.07 -1.38 7.95
N ASN A 13 2.38 -1.55 6.79
CA ASN A 13 2.64 -2.67 5.91
C ASN A 13 4.05 -2.64 5.29
N HIS A 14 4.61 -1.46 5.06
CA HIS A 14 5.93 -1.30 4.45
C HIS A 14 7.12 -1.55 5.39
N GLU A 15 6.91 -1.67 6.69
CA GLU A 15 7.94 -2.14 7.61
C GLU A 15 8.35 -3.59 7.32
N PHE A 16 7.53 -4.34 6.61
CA PHE A 16 7.77 -5.74 6.28
C PHE A 16 8.31 -5.98 4.85
N ASP A 17 8.57 -4.94 4.06
CA ASP A 17 8.99 -5.04 2.65
C ASP A 17 10.31 -5.81 2.47
N TYR A 18 11.20 -5.75 3.46
CA TYR A 18 12.47 -6.50 3.48
C TYR A 18 12.42 -7.78 4.34
N GLY A 19 11.21 -8.25 4.63
CA GLY A 19 10.99 -9.47 5.40
C GLY A 19 10.94 -9.29 6.91
N MET A 20 10.37 -10.30 7.56
CA MET A 20 10.16 -10.30 9.02
C MET A 20 11.46 -10.25 9.80
N ASP A 21 12.48 -11.00 9.37
CA ASP A 21 13.77 -11.05 10.07
C ASP A 21 14.42 -9.66 10.10
N ARG A 22 14.40 -8.96 8.95
CA ARG A 22 14.95 -7.59 8.87
C ARG A 22 14.17 -6.61 9.73
N PHE A 23 12.85 -6.69 9.74
CA PHE A 23 12.04 -5.86 10.64
C PHE A 23 12.42 -6.11 12.10
N MET A 24 12.51 -7.36 12.53
CA MET A 24 12.84 -7.71 13.92
C MET A 24 14.27 -7.32 14.32
N GLU A 25 15.23 -7.28 13.39
CA GLU A 25 16.56 -6.70 13.62
C GLU A 25 16.51 -5.19 13.89
N LEU A 26 15.63 -4.46 13.19
CA LEU A 26 15.51 -3.00 13.29
C LEU A 26 14.73 -2.55 14.53
N VAL A 27 13.79 -3.37 15.03
CA VAL A 27 12.97 -3.05 16.20
C VAL A 27 13.78 -2.60 17.42
N PRO A 28 14.81 -3.33 17.90
CA PRO A 28 15.59 -2.92 19.08
C PRO A 28 16.49 -1.72 18.82
N LEU A 29 16.75 -1.33 17.57
CA LEU A 29 17.56 -0.16 17.24
C LEU A 29 16.76 1.15 17.35
N GLN A 30 15.43 1.07 17.36
CA GLN A 30 14.54 2.22 17.44
C GLN A 30 14.32 2.62 18.91
N ARG A 31 14.85 3.79 19.32
CA ARG A 31 14.75 4.27 20.71
C ARG A 31 13.31 4.54 21.16
N ALA A 32 12.45 4.99 20.24
CA ALA A 32 11.03 5.19 20.50
C ALA A 32 10.31 3.89 20.93
N GLY A 33 10.83 2.73 20.45
CA GLY A 33 10.17 1.44 20.51
C GLY A 33 9.06 1.31 19.49
N TYR A 34 8.82 0.08 19.02
CA TYR A 34 7.67 -0.29 18.20
C TYR A 34 6.57 -0.91 19.05
N TYR A 35 5.33 -0.47 18.81
CA TYR A 35 4.15 -0.94 19.55
C TYR A 35 3.05 -1.34 18.57
N CYS A 36 2.44 -2.52 18.80
CA CYS A 36 1.30 -2.94 18.00
C CYS A 36 0.46 -3.95 18.79
N ALA A 37 -0.74 -3.54 19.18
CA ALA A 37 -1.62 -4.36 20.01
C ALA A 37 -2.18 -5.57 19.28
N ASN A 38 -2.37 -5.48 17.96
CA ASN A 38 -3.00 -6.52 17.15
C ASN A 38 -2.01 -7.34 16.30
N PHE A 39 -0.71 -7.07 16.38
CA PHE A 39 0.30 -7.93 15.75
C PHE A 39 0.66 -9.08 16.71
N VAL A 40 0.25 -10.29 16.35
CA VAL A 40 0.29 -11.46 17.25
C VAL A 40 0.83 -12.71 16.53
N TYR A 41 1.35 -13.66 17.31
CA TYR A 41 1.61 -15.01 16.81
C TYR A 41 0.28 -15.75 16.58
N ALA A 42 0.07 -16.26 15.36
CA ALA A 42 -1.20 -16.88 14.96
C ALA A 42 -1.57 -18.16 15.77
N GLY A 43 -0.57 -18.83 16.35
CA GLY A 43 -0.79 -20.09 17.11
C GLY A 43 -1.36 -19.89 18.52
N ASN A 44 -1.12 -18.73 19.16
CA ASN A 44 -1.46 -18.53 20.58
C ASN A 44 -1.96 -17.11 20.89
N ASN A 45 -2.06 -16.24 19.91
CA ASN A 45 -2.45 -14.83 20.03
C ASN A 45 -1.57 -13.99 21.00
N LYS A 46 -0.34 -14.45 21.29
CA LYS A 46 0.63 -13.67 22.05
C LYS A 46 1.11 -12.50 21.18
N GLN A 47 1.16 -11.31 21.73
CA GLN A 47 1.67 -10.12 21.02
C GLN A 47 3.14 -10.31 20.66
N VAL A 48 3.50 -9.93 19.42
CA VAL A 48 4.88 -9.90 18.91
C VAL A 48 5.61 -8.68 19.45
N LEU A 49 4.91 -7.56 19.53
CA LEU A 49 5.39 -6.27 20.06
C LEU A 49 4.55 -5.89 21.28
N PRO A 50 5.04 -5.00 22.19
CA PRO A 50 4.21 -4.37 23.20
C PRO A 50 2.99 -3.68 22.56
N GLY A 51 1.81 -3.75 23.18
CA GLY A 51 0.59 -3.21 22.60
C GLY A 51 0.41 -1.71 22.78
N TYR A 52 0.98 -1.15 23.84
CA TYR A 52 0.84 0.27 24.19
C TYR A 52 1.99 0.75 25.08
N LYS A 53 2.08 2.07 25.22
CA LYS A 53 2.97 2.79 26.15
C LYS A 53 2.17 3.89 26.85
N ILE A 54 2.36 4.06 28.16
CA ILE A 54 1.83 5.21 28.90
C ILE A 54 2.97 6.20 29.10
N MET A 55 2.69 7.46 28.76
CA MET A 55 3.61 8.57 28.98
C MET A 55 2.99 9.55 29.96
N GLN A 56 3.83 10.10 30.84
CA GLN A 56 3.43 11.10 31.82
C GLN A 56 3.81 12.49 31.31
N TYR A 57 2.84 13.38 31.26
CA TYR A 57 3.00 14.80 30.93
C TYR A 57 2.47 15.61 32.11
N GLU A 58 3.35 16.12 32.93
CA GLU A 58 3.02 16.75 34.22
C GLU A 58 2.11 15.82 35.04
N ASP A 59 0.88 16.23 35.33
CA ASP A 59 -0.10 15.45 36.09
C ASP A 59 -0.99 14.55 35.19
N THR A 60 -0.80 14.56 33.86
CA THR A 60 -1.65 13.86 32.90
C THR A 60 -0.96 12.61 32.35
N LYS A 61 -1.60 11.46 32.42
CA LYS A 61 -1.16 10.19 31.81
C LYS A 61 -1.85 9.97 30.47
N VAL A 62 -1.07 9.85 29.42
CA VAL A 62 -1.57 9.54 28.09
C VAL A 62 -1.07 8.17 27.64
N ALA A 63 -1.99 7.26 27.32
CA ALA A 63 -1.66 5.98 26.74
C ALA A 63 -1.73 6.06 25.21
N PHE A 64 -0.69 5.55 24.55
CA PHE A 64 -0.62 5.38 23.11
C PHE A 64 -0.73 3.88 22.80
N VAL A 65 -1.77 3.45 22.11
CA VAL A 65 -2.02 2.06 21.72
C VAL A 65 -1.72 1.92 20.24
N GLY A 66 -0.76 1.06 19.89
CA GLY A 66 -0.39 0.81 18.48
C GLY A 66 -1.38 -0.11 17.77
N ALA A 67 -1.67 0.19 16.50
CA ALA A 67 -2.52 -0.64 15.64
C ALA A 67 -2.02 -0.67 14.21
N SER A 68 -2.01 -1.84 13.58
CA SER A 68 -1.70 -2.05 12.15
C SER A 68 -2.89 -2.68 11.43
N THR A 69 -3.06 -2.35 10.16
CA THR A 69 -4.13 -2.96 9.35
C THR A 69 -3.87 -4.44 9.14
N PRO A 70 -4.90 -5.30 9.27
CA PRO A 70 -4.82 -6.69 8.83
C PRO A 70 -4.49 -6.85 7.34
N GLU A 71 -4.75 -5.84 6.50
CA GLU A 71 -4.33 -5.82 5.09
C GLU A 71 -2.83 -6.01 4.91
N SER A 72 -2.00 -5.74 5.94
CA SER A 72 -0.55 -5.98 5.89
C SER A 72 -0.19 -7.42 5.47
N LEU A 73 -1.07 -8.39 5.73
CA LEU A 73 -0.87 -9.78 5.28
C LEU A 73 -0.89 -9.95 3.75
N THR A 74 -1.51 -9.01 3.02
CA THR A 74 -1.64 -9.06 1.55
C THR A 74 -1.01 -7.84 0.86
N THR A 75 -0.92 -6.69 1.54
CA THR A 75 -0.28 -5.47 1.01
C THR A 75 1.22 -5.39 1.29
N SER A 76 1.77 -6.34 2.06
CA SER A 76 3.18 -6.72 2.08
C SER A 76 3.33 -8.08 1.41
N THR A 77 4.53 -8.61 1.29
CA THR A 77 4.76 -9.94 0.71
C THR A 77 4.23 -11.04 1.65
N PRO A 78 3.15 -11.77 1.29
CA PRO A 78 2.46 -12.69 2.21
C PRO A 78 3.34 -13.78 2.80
N THR A 79 4.35 -14.25 2.05
CA THR A 79 5.26 -15.31 2.51
C THR A 79 6.11 -14.90 3.70
N PHE A 80 6.32 -13.61 3.95
CA PHE A 80 7.06 -13.12 5.12
C PHE A 80 6.33 -13.39 6.45
N PHE A 81 5.03 -13.62 6.39
CA PHE A 81 4.20 -13.94 7.56
C PHE A 81 3.95 -15.44 7.72
N GLN A 82 4.54 -16.28 6.85
CA GLN A 82 4.31 -17.69 6.76
C GLN A 82 5.59 -18.49 7.11
N ASN A 83 5.42 -19.74 7.49
CA ASN A 83 6.53 -20.69 7.55
C ASN A 83 6.77 -21.34 6.18
N GLU A 84 7.82 -22.15 6.04
CA GLU A 84 8.20 -22.87 4.81
C GLU A 84 7.06 -23.71 4.19
N LYS A 85 6.06 -24.11 4.98
CA LYS A 85 4.88 -24.87 4.52
C LYS A 85 3.72 -23.96 4.07
N GLY A 86 3.94 -22.65 4.00
CA GLY A 86 2.91 -21.65 3.61
C GLY A 86 1.83 -21.42 4.67
N LYS A 87 2.05 -21.85 5.93
CA LYS A 87 1.14 -21.60 7.04
C LYS A 87 1.49 -20.26 7.71
N TYR A 88 0.50 -19.38 7.86
CA TYR A 88 0.69 -18.14 8.59
C TYR A 88 1.08 -18.40 10.05
N ILE A 89 2.19 -17.82 10.47
CA ILE A 89 2.72 -17.83 11.85
C ILE A 89 2.49 -16.50 12.56
N TYR A 90 2.16 -15.46 11.80
CA TYR A 90 1.75 -14.15 12.30
C TYR A 90 0.32 -13.83 11.88
N SER A 91 -0.33 -12.93 12.61
CA SER A 91 -1.69 -12.45 12.38
C SER A 91 -1.79 -11.00 12.87
N PHE A 92 -2.62 -10.21 12.19
CA PHE A 92 -3.03 -8.87 12.65
C PHE A 92 -4.46 -8.86 13.21
N CYS A 93 -4.91 -10.00 13.70
CA CYS A 93 -6.26 -10.22 14.22
C CYS A 93 -7.35 -10.05 13.15
N GLU A 94 -7.05 -10.51 11.95
CA GLU A 94 -7.95 -10.47 10.80
C GLU A 94 -9.19 -11.38 10.98
N ASP A 95 -10.34 -10.88 10.58
CA ASP A 95 -11.56 -11.63 10.31
C ASP A 95 -12.50 -10.83 9.39
N LYS A 96 -13.54 -11.50 8.86
CA LYS A 96 -14.49 -10.87 7.91
C LYS A 96 -15.32 -9.74 8.53
N THR A 97 -15.35 -9.59 9.83
CA THR A 97 -16.20 -8.64 10.56
C THR A 97 -15.42 -7.54 11.29
N GLY A 98 -14.09 -7.65 11.38
CA GLY A 98 -13.23 -6.79 12.19
C GLY A 98 -13.27 -7.07 13.71
N ASN A 99 -14.13 -8.00 14.16
CA ASN A 99 -14.35 -8.24 15.59
C ASN A 99 -13.11 -8.69 16.35
N LYS A 100 -12.23 -9.47 15.73
CA LYS A 100 -10.97 -9.88 16.37
C LYS A 100 -10.05 -8.69 16.60
N LEU A 101 -9.93 -7.80 15.61
CA LEU A 101 -9.17 -6.56 15.71
C LEU A 101 -9.72 -5.69 16.85
N TYR A 102 -11.04 -5.41 16.84
CA TYR A 102 -11.66 -4.58 17.85
C TYR A 102 -11.50 -5.14 19.27
N LYS A 103 -11.69 -6.44 19.47
CA LYS A 103 -11.48 -7.11 20.77
C LYS A 103 -10.05 -7.01 21.27
N GLN A 104 -9.08 -7.18 20.36
CA GLN A 104 -7.67 -7.13 20.73
C GLN A 104 -7.23 -5.70 21.10
N LEU A 105 -7.70 -4.69 20.35
CA LEU A 105 -7.48 -3.29 20.68
C LEU A 105 -8.17 -2.92 22.00
N GLN A 106 -9.45 -3.31 22.17
CA GLN A 106 -10.21 -3.04 23.40
C GLN A 106 -9.50 -3.57 24.65
N LYS A 107 -8.94 -4.79 24.58
CA LYS A 107 -8.17 -5.37 25.70
C LYS A 107 -6.98 -4.48 26.11
N ASN A 108 -6.28 -3.88 25.16
CA ASN A 108 -5.15 -3.00 25.46
C ASN A 108 -5.61 -1.62 25.95
N ILE A 109 -6.72 -1.09 25.42
CA ILE A 109 -7.37 0.15 25.87
C ILE A 109 -7.81 0.00 27.34
N ASP A 110 -8.54 -1.08 27.67
CA ASP A 110 -9.04 -1.35 29.02
C ASP A 110 -7.88 -1.49 30.02
N LYS A 111 -6.78 -2.14 29.59
CA LYS A 111 -5.59 -2.30 30.44
C LYS A 111 -4.93 -0.94 30.69
N ALA A 112 -4.76 -0.10 29.67
CA ALA A 112 -4.19 1.24 29.82
C ALA A 112 -5.05 2.13 30.74
N ARG A 113 -6.38 2.09 30.60
CA ARG A 113 -7.31 2.79 31.50
C ARG A 113 -7.20 2.29 32.94
N LYS A 114 -7.12 0.97 33.15
CA LYS A 114 -6.95 0.37 34.47
C LYS A 114 -5.62 0.78 35.12
N GLU A 115 -4.58 1.02 34.34
CA GLU A 115 -3.27 1.52 34.80
C GLU A 115 -3.27 3.03 35.04
N GLY A 116 -4.43 3.70 34.91
CA GLY A 116 -4.65 5.10 35.27
C GLY A 116 -4.38 6.08 34.13
N ALA A 117 -4.48 5.66 32.85
CA ALA A 117 -4.40 6.59 31.75
C ALA A 117 -5.61 7.53 31.73
N ASP A 118 -5.36 8.84 31.77
CA ASP A 118 -6.38 9.90 31.65
C ASP A 118 -6.89 10.01 30.22
N TYR A 119 -6.01 9.83 29.23
CA TYR A 119 -6.33 9.78 27.82
C TYR A 119 -5.78 8.51 27.18
N VAL A 120 -6.49 7.98 26.17
CA VAL A 120 -6.06 6.84 25.37
C VAL A 120 -6.17 7.22 23.89
N PHE A 121 -5.03 7.24 23.21
CA PHE A 121 -4.94 7.48 21.79
C PHE A 121 -4.55 6.19 21.08
N ILE A 122 -5.25 5.82 20.00
CA ILE A 122 -4.78 4.80 19.09
C ILE A 122 -3.86 5.51 18.07
N VAL A 123 -2.64 5.01 17.94
CA VAL A 123 -1.74 5.39 16.83
C VAL A 123 -1.81 4.24 15.83
N GLY A 124 -2.43 4.51 14.68
CA GLY A 124 -2.84 3.51 13.71
C GLY A 124 -2.13 3.62 12.37
N HIS A 125 -2.00 2.49 11.70
CA HIS A 125 -1.76 2.38 10.26
C HIS A 125 -2.89 1.51 9.71
N LEU A 126 -4.13 2.03 9.74
CA LEU A 126 -5.37 1.30 9.48
C LEU A 126 -6.01 1.71 8.16
N GLY A 127 -5.92 3.01 7.82
CA GLY A 127 -6.56 3.59 6.65
C GLY A 127 -8.05 3.85 6.82
N MET A 128 -8.61 4.57 5.85
CA MET A 128 -10.04 4.87 5.78
C MET A 128 -10.74 4.02 4.73
N ASP A 129 -10.11 3.91 3.58
CA ASP A 129 -10.59 3.17 2.42
C ASP A 129 -9.88 1.83 2.32
N GLY A 130 -10.23 1.07 1.32
CA GLY A 130 -9.61 -0.22 1.03
C GLY A 130 -10.63 -1.31 0.75
N THR A 131 -10.12 -2.48 0.45
CA THR A 131 -10.91 -3.67 0.15
C THR A 131 -11.66 -4.22 1.38
N THR A 132 -11.27 -3.76 2.56
CA THR A 132 -11.73 -4.31 3.85
C THR A 132 -12.12 -3.19 4.83
N PRO A 133 -13.23 -2.47 4.56
CA PRO A 133 -13.65 -1.30 5.36
C PRO A 133 -13.89 -1.61 6.84
N GLN A 134 -14.15 -2.89 7.19
CA GLN A 134 -14.27 -3.32 8.58
C GLN A 134 -12.96 -3.17 9.38
N TRP A 135 -11.81 -3.00 8.74
CA TRP A 135 -10.53 -2.78 9.42
C TRP A 135 -10.08 -1.32 9.44
N SER A 136 -10.89 -0.41 8.87
CA SER A 136 -10.58 1.01 8.83
C SER A 136 -10.52 1.64 10.23
N SER A 137 -9.81 2.76 10.35
CA SER A 137 -9.71 3.53 11.59
C SER A 137 -11.06 4.02 12.09
N GLU A 138 -11.98 4.38 11.19
CA GLU A 138 -13.35 4.75 11.53
C GLU A 138 -14.13 3.57 12.13
N SER A 139 -14.00 2.37 11.51
CA SER A 139 -14.62 1.16 12.05
C SER A 139 -14.06 0.77 13.41
N VAL A 140 -12.74 0.92 13.61
CA VAL A 140 -12.10 0.73 14.92
C VAL A 140 -12.66 1.70 15.95
N ALA A 141 -12.74 3.00 15.63
CA ALA A 141 -13.30 4.01 16.54
C ALA A 141 -14.76 3.70 16.91
N LYS A 142 -15.59 3.34 15.92
CA LYS A 142 -17.01 3.00 16.13
C LYS A 142 -17.25 1.75 16.96
N ASN A 143 -16.33 0.79 16.93
CA ASN A 143 -16.49 -0.52 17.58
C ASN A 143 -15.68 -0.71 18.87
N THR A 144 -15.00 0.36 19.33
CA THR A 144 -14.26 0.38 20.60
C THR A 144 -14.87 1.41 21.55
N GLN A 145 -14.43 1.41 22.81
CA GLN A 145 -14.78 2.40 23.82
C GLN A 145 -13.56 2.77 24.66
N GLY A 146 -13.61 3.92 25.32
CA GLY A 146 -12.48 4.39 26.15
C GLY A 146 -11.32 4.97 25.35
N VAL A 147 -11.48 5.18 24.04
CA VAL A 147 -10.56 5.88 23.14
C VAL A 147 -11.00 7.34 23.03
N ASP A 148 -10.06 8.27 23.07
CA ASP A 148 -10.29 9.71 22.93
C ASP A 148 -9.90 10.22 21.54
N ALA A 149 -8.83 9.63 20.93
CA ALA A 149 -8.43 9.95 19.57
C ALA A 149 -7.86 8.72 18.83
N VAL A 150 -7.97 8.75 17.49
CA VAL A 150 -7.24 7.85 16.56
C VAL A 150 -6.40 8.73 15.64
N ILE A 151 -5.09 8.55 15.69
CA ILE A 151 -4.10 9.20 14.81
C ILE A 151 -3.68 8.14 13.82
N ASP A 152 -4.02 8.28 12.55
CA ASP A 152 -3.96 7.22 11.57
C ASP A 152 -3.07 7.55 10.36
N GLY A 153 -2.82 6.54 9.52
CA GLY A 153 -2.10 6.58 8.25
C GLY A 153 -2.67 5.58 7.24
N HIS A 154 -1.87 5.04 6.34
CA HIS A 154 -2.15 4.01 5.35
C HIS A 154 -2.83 4.51 4.05
N SER A 155 -4.02 5.09 4.12
CA SER A 155 -4.76 5.58 2.93
C SER A 155 -4.21 6.89 2.35
N HIS A 156 -3.24 7.54 3.02
CA HIS A 156 -2.60 8.78 2.61
C HIS A 156 -3.54 10.00 2.55
N GLU A 157 -4.69 9.93 3.19
CA GLU A 157 -5.64 11.03 3.25
C GLU A 157 -5.19 12.13 4.22
N ARG A 158 -5.79 13.29 4.09
CA ARG A 158 -5.52 14.44 4.95
C ARG A 158 -6.82 15.00 5.50
N PHE A 159 -7.12 14.69 6.74
CA PHE A 159 -8.34 15.15 7.40
C PHE A 159 -8.24 15.19 8.93
N THR A 160 -9.17 15.91 9.54
CA THR A 160 -9.51 15.82 10.96
C THR A 160 -11.02 15.86 11.09
N ARG A 161 -11.61 14.90 11.82
CA ARG A 161 -13.06 14.83 12.07
C ARG A 161 -13.40 14.14 13.39
N MET A 162 -14.63 14.29 13.84
CA MET A 162 -15.16 13.59 15.02
C MET A 162 -16.04 12.43 14.57
N VAL A 163 -15.90 11.28 15.23
CA VAL A 163 -16.77 10.11 15.04
C VAL A 163 -17.31 9.64 16.38
N LYS A 164 -18.49 9.01 16.37
CA LYS A 164 -19.08 8.43 17.60
C LYS A 164 -18.53 7.03 17.82
N ASN A 165 -18.07 6.75 19.03
CA ASN A 165 -17.64 5.40 19.43
C ASN A 165 -18.83 4.50 19.77
N LYS A 166 -18.53 3.26 20.17
CA LYS A 166 -19.52 2.22 20.50
C LYS A 166 -20.56 2.65 21.57
N VAL A 167 -20.22 3.60 22.44
CA VAL A 167 -21.10 4.11 23.53
C VAL A 167 -21.55 5.56 23.29
N GLY A 168 -21.41 6.06 22.05
CA GLY A 168 -21.89 7.38 21.66
C GLY A 168 -21.01 8.56 22.06
N LYS A 169 -19.80 8.32 22.60
CA LYS A 169 -18.83 9.38 22.90
C LYS A 169 -18.07 9.81 21.63
N ASP A 170 -17.72 11.09 21.57
CA ASP A 170 -16.89 11.63 20.51
C ASP A 170 -15.46 11.11 20.59
N VAL A 171 -14.91 10.69 19.45
CA VAL A 171 -13.52 10.31 19.23
C VAL A 171 -12.98 11.16 18.08
N LEU A 172 -11.85 11.83 18.32
CA LEU A 172 -11.14 12.56 17.28
C LEU A 172 -10.44 11.56 16.36
N LEU A 173 -10.65 11.70 15.05
CA LEU A 173 -10.00 10.90 14.03
C LEU A 173 -9.23 11.82 13.09
N ALA A 174 -7.91 11.59 12.92
CA ALA A 174 -7.05 12.43 12.11
C ALA A 174 -6.04 11.60 11.30
N GLN A 175 -5.77 12.06 10.07
CA GLN A 175 -4.72 11.53 9.21
C GLN A 175 -3.99 12.70 8.54
N THR A 176 -2.66 12.58 8.32
CA THR A 176 -1.79 13.70 7.94
C THR A 176 -1.31 13.65 6.48
N GLY A 177 -1.87 12.77 5.66
CA GLY A 177 -1.44 12.60 4.28
C GLY A 177 -0.16 11.77 4.16
N THR A 178 0.68 12.12 3.22
CA THR A 178 1.89 11.36 2.86
C THR A 178 3.10 12.25 2.61
N LYS A 179 4.30 11.65 2.54
CA LYS A 179 5.58 12.29 2.18
C LYS A 179 5.96 13.47 3.10
N LEU A 180 5.55 13.42 4.37
CA LEU A 180 5.80 14.48 5.38
C LEU A 180 5.36 15.89 4.95
N LYS A 181 4.38 16.01 4.05
CA LYS A 181 3.84 17.30 3.60
C LYS A 181 3.02 18.01 4.67
N THR A 182 2.58 17.27 5.68
CA THR A 182 1.74 17.77 6.76
C THR A 182 2.17 17.13 8.08
N VAL A 183 2.21 17.93 9.13
CA VAL A 183 2.38 17.46 10.52
C VAL A 183 1.05 17.65 11.25
N GLY A 184 0.59 16.60 11.94
CA GLY A 184 -0.59 16.68 12.81
C GLY A 184 -0.18 17.18 14.18
N GLU A 185 -0.87 18.20 14.68
CA GLU A 185 -0.79 18.63 16.06
C GLU A 185 -2.10 18.26 16.78
N LEU A 186 -1.99 17.59 17.93
CA LEU A 186 -3.10 17.27 18.80
C LEU A 186 -2.85 17.87 20.17
N VAL A 187 -3.75 18.71 20.62
CA VAL A 187 -3.65 19.46 21.88
C VAL A 187 -4.75 19.01 22.84
N ILE A 188 -4.38 18.68 24.06
CA ILE A 188 -5.29 18.53 25.20
C ILE A 188 -5.44 19.93 25.84
N SER A 189 -6.61 20.55 25.67
CA SER A 189 -6.88 21.88 26.24
C SER A 189 -7.04 21.81 27.77
N PRO A 190 -6.88 22.91 28.51
CA PRO A 190 -7.07 22.93 29.98
C PRO A 190 -8.46 22.50 30.43
N ASP A 191 -9.50 22.62 29.58
CA ASP A 191 -10.86 22.14 29.83
C ASP A 191 -11.00 20.63 29.45
N GLY A 192 -9.94 19.92 29.17
CA GLY A 192 -9.91 18.50 28.85
C GLY A 192 -10.35 18.15 27.44
N LYS A 193 -10.64 19.13 26.58
CA LYS A 193 -11.04 18.87 25.20
C LYS A 193 -9.86 18.68 24.27
N LEU A 194 -10.01 17.77 23.32
CA LEU A 194 -9.03 17.56 22.25
C LEU A 194 -9.27 18.54 21.11
N LYS A 195 -8.17 19.14 20.64
CA LYS A 195 -8.13 19.95 19.42
C LYS A 195 -7.05 19.38 18.52
N SER A 196 -7.31 19.34 17.23
CA SER A 196 -6.32 18.92 16.23
C SER A 196 -6.26 19.92 15.09
N GLN A 197 -5.05 20.15 14.61
CA GLN A 197 -4.80 20.92 13.40
C GLN A 197 -3.73 20.23 12.53
N LEU A 198 -3.78 20.53 11.24
CA LEU A 198 -2.83 20.05 10.26
C LEU A 198 -1.92 21.20 9.83
N ILE A 199 -0.64 21.10 10.17
CA ILE A 199 0.39 22.11 9.88
C ILE A 199 1.02 21.75 8.55
N THR A 200 0.90 22.62 7.55
CA THR A 200 1.42 22.42 6.19
C THR A 200 2.64 23.27 5.88
N GLU A 201 2.94 24.26 6.74
CA GLU A 201 4.06 25.17 6.55
C GLU A 201 4.94 25.20 7.79
N SER A 202 6.25 25.26 7.59
CA SER A 202 7.24 25.46 8.64
C SER A 202 8.27 26.46 8.19
N ASN A 203 8.54 27.45 9.02
CA ASN A 203 9.49 28.53 8.75
C ASN A 203 10.90 28.23 9.27
N GLY A 204 11.13 27.06 9.84
CA GLY A 204 12.40 26.69 10.45
C GLY A 204 12.92 25.32 10.02
N LYS A 205 14.24 25.15 10.13
CA LYS A 205 14.93 23.87 9.97
C LYS A 205 15.85 23.67 11.16
N ASP A 206 15.82 22.52 11.80
CA ASP A 206 16.86 22.14 12.76
C ASP A 206 18.19 21.98 12.03
N ALA A 207 19.19 22.75 12.45
CA ALA A 207 20.50 22.81 11.77
C ALA A 207 21.26 21.47 11.83
N ASN A 208 21.09 20.69 12.90
CA ASN A 208 21.73 19.38 13.05
C ASN A 208 21.10 18.35 12.12
N ILE A 209 19.78 18.28 12.10
CA ILE A 209 19.04 17.40 11.20
C ILE A 209 19.33 17.76 9.74
N ALA A 210 19.29 19.05 9.38
CA ALA A 210 19.63 19.51 8.04
C ALA A 210 21.03 19.10 7.61
N ARG A 211 22.02 19.16 8.52
CA ARG A 211 23.41 18.74 8.26
C ARG A 211 23.50 17.23 8.02
N VAL A 212 22.82 16.40 8.83
CA VAL A 212 22.78 14.93 8.63
C VAL A 212 22.16 14.60 7.27
N ILE A 213 21.01 15.18 6.95
CA ILE A 213 20.35 14.98 5.66
C ILE A 213 21.26 15.39 4.50
N ALA A 214 21.91 16.56 4.59
CA ALA A 214 22.82 17.05 3.54
C ALA A 214 24.02 16.11 3.33
N GLN A 215 24.55 15.49 4.40
CA GLN A 215 25.63 14.51 4.32
C GLN A 215 25.18 13.24 3.60
N GLU A 216 24.00 12.70 3.93
CA GLU A 216 23.43 11.53 3.26
C GLU A 216 23.16 11.81 1.77
N ILE A 217 22.53 12.95 1.46
CA ILE A 217 22.29 13.36 0.06
C ILE A 217 23.62 13.39 -0.70
N LYS A 218 24.67 14.04 -0.16
CA LYS A 218 25.97 14.15 -0.83
C LYS A 218 26.58 12.77 -1.14
N THR A 219 26.35 11.79 -0.28
CA THR A 219 26.89 10.43 -0.46
C THR A 219 26.24 9.72 -1.66
N TYR A 220 24.93 9.87 -1.84
CA TYR A 220 24.18 9.13 -2.87
C TYR A 220 23.88 9.95 -4.13
N GLU A 221 24.01 11.28 -4.07
CA GLU A 221 23.66 12.20 -5.15
C GLU A 221 24.29 11.85 -6.50
N PRO A 222 25.58 11.43 -6.62
CA PRO A 222 26.18 11.10 -7.90
C PRO A 222 25.49 9.91 -8.60
N LEU A 223 25.05 8.90 -7.82
CA LEU A 223 24.29 7.77 -8.33
C LEU A 223 22.86 8.19 -8.69
N LEU A 224 22.19 8.88 -7.78
CA LEU A 224 20.80 9.28 -7.93
C LEU A 224 20.57 10.23 -9.12
N LYS A 225 21.52 11.11 -9.40
CA LYS A 225 21.45 12.06 -10.53
C LYS A 225 21.93 11.47 -11.87
N GLN A 226 22.34 10.20 -11.92
CA GLN A 226 22.75 9.59 -13.17
C GLN A 226 21.60 9.63 -14.18
N PRO A 227 21.78 10.24 -15.36
CA PRO A 227 20.77 10.23 -16.41
C PRO A 227 20.58 8.81 -16.94
N VAL A 228 19.32 8.38 -17.07
CA VAL A 228 18.95 7.07 -17.63
C VAL A 228 18.17 7.19 -18.93
N GLY A 229 17.63 8.38 -19.23
CA GLY A 229 16.92 8.67 -20.48
C GLY A 229 16.30 10.06 -20.48
N GLU A 230 15.38 10.29 -21.42
CA GLU A 230 14.63 11.55 -21.59
C GLU A 230 13.15 11.26 -21.83
N ALA A 231 12.27 11.98 -21.15
CA ALA A 231 10.85 11.96 -21.41
C ALA A 231 10.45 13.20 -22.24
N LEU A 232 9.95 12.99 -23.45
CA LEU A 232 9.43 14.07 -24.32
C LEU A 232 8.04 14.49 -23.87
N VAL A 233 7.32 13.60 -23.15
CA VAL A 233 6.00 13.81 -22.58
C VAL A 233 6.01 13.45 -21.09
N GLN A 234 5.11 14.05 -20.30
CA GLN A 234 4.97 13.67 -18.91
C GLN A 234 4.20 12.35 -18.80
N LEU A 235 4.78 11.37 -18.08
CA LEU A 235 4.11 10.11 -17.74
C LEU A 235 3.31 10.31 -16.45
N ARG A 236 2.00 10.20 -16.54
CA ARG A 236 1.08 10.54 -15.45
C ARG A 236 0.49 9.33 -14.77
N SER A 237 0.40 9.42 -13.46
CA SER A 237 -0.35 8.51 -12.58
C SER A 237 -1.55 9.19 -11.91
N ASN A 238 -1.64 10.51 -12.07
CA ASN A 238 -2.71 11.35 -11.53
C ASN A 238 -3.48 12.03 -12.66
N ASP A 239 -4.75 12.35 -12.41
CA ASP A 239 -5.57 13.14 -13.29
C ASP A 239 -5.00 14.58 -13.40
N PRO A 240 -4.68 15.07 -14.60
CA PRO A 240 -4.10 16.40 -14.75
C PRO A 240 -5.06 17.54 -14.40
N ALA A 241 -6.38 17.30 -14.40
CA ALA A 241 -7.39 18.31 -14.11
C ALA A 241 -7.69 18.42 -12.60
N THR A 242 -7.73 17.30 -11.88
CA THR A 242 -8.10 17.26 -10.46
C THR A 242 -6.90 17.03 -9.53
N GLY A 243 -5.82 16.46 -10.04
CA GLY A 243 -4.67 16.00 -9.25
C GLY A 243 -4.91 14.70 -8.49
N GLU A 244 -6.10 14.10 -8.64
CA GLU A 244 -6.43 12.82 -8.01
C GLU A 244 -5.63 11.68 -8.64
N ARG A 245 -5.25 10.72 -7.83
CA ARG A 245 -4.52 9.54 -8.30
C ARG A 245 -5.47 8.62 -9.08
N ILE A 246 -5.10 8.30 -10.33
CA ILE A 246 -5.92 7.46 -11.21
C ILE A 246 -5.32 6.09 -11.49
N VAL A 247 -4.03 5.89 -11.30
CA VAL A 247 -3.32 4.62 -11.59
C VAL A 247 -3.89 3.42 -10.81
N ARG A 248 -4.70 3.65 -9.79
CA ARG A 248 -5.31 2.62 -8.93
C ARG A 248 -6.79 2.36 -9.18
N ASN A 249 -7.39 3.02 -10.15
CA ASN A 249 -8.80 2.80 -10.51
C ASN A 249 -9.10 2.96 -12.00
N ARG A 250 -8.15 3.44 -12.81
CA ARG A 250 -8.29 3.53 -14.28
C ARG A 250 -6.94 3.46 -14.98
N GLU A 251 -6.99 3.39 -16.29
CA GLU A 251 -5.81 3.46 -17.14
C GLU A 251 -5.10 4.81 -17.05
N CYS A 252 -3.77 4.81 -17.18
CA CYS A 252 -2.99 6.04 -17.25
C CYS A 252 -1.69 5.82 -18.02
N SER A 253 -1.12 6.93 -18.56
CA SER A 253 0.07 6.86 -19.41
C SER A 253 1.30 6.25 -18.74
N LEU A 254 1.51 6.48 -17.46
CA LEU A 254 2.60 5.84 -16.72
C LEU A 254 2.35 4.35 -16.53
N GLY A 255 1.09 3.95 -16.28
CA GLY A 255 0.70 2.55 -16.19
C GLY A 255 0.94 1.79 -17.49
N ASP A 256 0.59 2.39 -18.62
CA ASP A 256 0.85 1.82 -19.95
C ASP A 256 2.34 1.69 -20.22
N PHE A 257 3.13 2.73 -19.93
CA PHE A 257 4.58 2.71 -20.08
C PHE A 257 5.24 1.58 -19.26
N VAL A 258 4.83 1.42 -17.99
CA VAL A 258 5.33 0.36 -17.11
C VAL A 258 4.97 -1.02 -17.63
N ALA A 259 3.71 -1.21 -18.01
CA ALA A 259 3.25 -2.51 -18.51
C ALA A 259 3.92 -2.88 -19.84
N ASP A 260 4.15 -1.90 -20.73
CA ASP A 260 4.87 -2.11 -21.98
C ASP A 260 6.35 -2.45 -21.74
N ALA A 261 6.98 -1.76 -20.79
CA ALA A 261 8.35 -2.03 -20.40
C ALA A 261 8.52 -3.48 -19.90
N TYR A 262 7.69 -3.90 -18.98
CA TYR A 262 7.73 -5.28 -18.50
C TYR A 262 7.45 -6.27 -19.62
N ARG A 263 6.47 -6.01 -20.48
CA ARG A 263 6.14 -6.92 -21.57
C ARG A 263 7.29 -7.07 -22.57
N ALA A 264 7.92 -5.96 -22.94
CA ALA A 264 9.02 -5.97 -23.90
C ALA A 264 10.28 -6.65 -23.36
N VAL A 265 10.65 -6.36 -22.10
CA VAL A 265 11.89 -6.89 -21.50
C VAL A 265 11.72 -8.35 -21.07
N LEU A 266 10.54 -8.74 -20.58
CA LEU A 266 10.30 -10.11 -20.13
C LEU A 266 9.85 -11.05 -21.27
N ASP A 267 9.61 -10.55 -22.47
CA ASP A 267 9.15 -11.30 -23.65
C ASP A 267 7.98 -12.26 -23.34
N CYS A 268 6.84 -11.68 -22.92
CA CYS A 268 5.66 -12.44 -22.51
C CYS A 268 4.40 -12.00 -23.28
N ASP A 269 3.35 -12.84 -23.27
CA ASP A 269 2.09 -12.56 -23.98
C ASP A 269 1.37 -11.33 -23.41
N VAL A 270 1.29 -11.26 -22.10
CA VAL A 270 0.58 -10.21 -21.34
C VAL A 270 1.36 -9.79 -20.12
N VAL A 271 1.12 -8.54 -19.68
CA VAL A 271 1.58 -8.03 -18.39
C VAL A 271 0.40 -7.58 -17.55
N LEU A 272 0.50 -7.89 -16.27
CA LEU A 272 -0.34 -7.35 -15.20
C LEU A 272 0.56 -6.60 -14.23
N ALA A 273 0.47 -5.27 -14.22
CA ALA A 273 1.24 -4.40 -13.33
C ALA A 273 0.28 -3.72 -12.34
N ASN A 274 0.44 -3.98 -11.05
CA ASN A 274 -0.43 -3.40 -10.04
C ASN A 274 -0.17 -1.89 -9.84
N GLY A 275 -1.22 -1.10 -9.85
CA GLY A 275 -1.14 0.36 -9.66
C GLY A 275 -0.52 0.77 -8.33
N GLY A 276 -0.56 -0.12 -7.34
CA GLY A 276 0.07 0.07 -6.03
C GLY A 276 1.58 0.15 -6.06
N SER A 277 2.25 -0.45 -7.04
CA SER A 277 3.71 -0.38 -7.19
C SER A 277 4.19 0.94 -7.79
N ILE A 278 3.31 1.73 -8.42
CA ILE A 278 3.63 3.00 -9.09
C ILE A 278 3.38 4.16 -8.13
N ARG A 279 4.43 4.86 -7.69
CA ARG A 279 4.37 5.79 -6.55
C ARG A 279 4.61 7.25 -6.89
N ASN A 280 5.20 7.55 -8.04
CA ASN A 280 5.45 8.92 -8.47
C ASN A 280 5.36 9.03 -10.00
N GLU A 281 5.05 10.23 -10.50
CA GLU A 281 5.03 10.53 -11.93
C GLU A 281 6.44 10.77 -12.47
N ILE A 282 6.66 10.52 -13.76
CA ILE A 282 7.90 10.87 -14.46
C ILE A 282 7.64 12.15 -15.27
N LYS A 283 8.35 13.21 -14.94
CA LYS A 283 8.22 14.52 -15.56
C LYS A 283 8.91 14.57 -16.93
N THR A 284 8.47 15.50 -17.77
CA THR A 284 9.16 15.84 -19.04
C THR A 284 10.58 16.32 -18.76
N GLY A 285 11.53 15.91 -19.60
CA GLY A 285 12.95 16.22 -19.51
C GLY A 285 13.85 15.01 -19.24
N VAL A 286 15.02 15.26 -18.70
CA VAL A 286 15.96 14.20 -18.34
C VAL A 286 15.38 13.34 -17.22
N ILE A 287 15.36 12.02 -17.43
CA ILE A 287 15.01 11.05 -16.42
C ILE A 287 16.29 10.62 -15.71
N SER A 288 16.36 10.83 -14.40
CA SER A 288 17.46 10.36 -13.56
C SER A 288 17.14 8.99 -12.95
N TYR A 289 18.15 8.31 -12.44
CA TYR A 289 17.96 7.08 -11.67
C TYR A 289 17.07 7.31 -10.43
N ASN A 290 17.17 8.48 -9.80
CA ASN A 290 16.29 8.87 -8.69
C ASN A 290 14.81 8.92 -9.10
N ASP A 291 14.49 9.42 -10.30
CA ASP A 291 13.10 9.48 -10.77
C ASP A 291 12.51 8.06 -10.88
N LEU A 292 13.32 7.07 -11.31
CA LEU A 292 12.89 5.67 -11.34
C LEU A 292 12.70 5.11 -9.92
N LEU A 293 13.62 5.37 -8.99
CA LEU A 293 13.49 4.90 -7.60
C LEU A 293 12.32 5.56 -6.86
N GLU A 294 11.99 6.82 -7.17
CA GLU A 294 10.80 7.48 -6.62
C GLU A 294 9.50 6.91 -7.21
N ALA A 295 9.52 6.51 -8.48
CA ALA A 295 8.37 5.89 -9.13
C ALA A 295 8.20 4.42 -8.71
N PHE A 296 9.29 3.68 -8.48
CA PHE A 296 9.32 2.24 -8.16
C PHE A 296 10.19 1.96 -6.93
N PRO A 297 9.75 2.35 -5.72
CA PRO A 297 10.62 2.35 -4.54
C PRO A 297 10.79 0.99 -3.86
N PHE A 298 10.09 -0.07 -4.31
CA PHE A 298 10.03 -1.35 -3.59
C PHE A 298 11.14 -2.32 -3.99
N GLY A 299 11.76 -2.13 -5.17
CA GLY A 299 12.74 -3.07 -5.70
C GLY A 299 12.13 -4.46 -5.93
N ASN A 300 10.85 -4.52 -6.34
CA ASN A 300 10.21 -5.79 -6.67
C ASN A 300 10.93 -6.44 -7.85
N MET A 301 11.20 -7.73 -7.77
CA MET A 301 11.75 -8.49 -8.88
C MET A 301 10.66 -8.83 -9.91
N CYS A 302 10.98 -8.77 -11.18
CA CYS A 302 10.08 -9.16 -12.26
C CYS A 302 10.15 -10.66 -12.53
N VAL A 303 9.00 -11.28 -12.80
CA VAL A 303 8.82 -12.71 -13.06
C VAL A 303 7.87 -12.95 -14.23
N VAL A 304 7.95 -14.15 -14.82
CA VAL A 304 6.99 -14.62 -15.82
C VAL A 304 6.41 -15.96 -15.38
N LEU A 305 5.07 -16.04 -15.34
CA LEU A 305 4.32 -17.26 -15.07
C LEU A 305 3.61 -17.77 -16.34
N GLU A 306 3.43 -19.08 -16.44
CA GLU A 306 2.46 -19.69 -17.38
C GLU A 306 1.16 -19.96 -16.64
N VAL A 307 0.10 -19.29 -17.07
CA VAL A 307 -1.23 -19.37 -16.45
C VAL A 307 -2.30 -19.64 -17.53
N ASN A 308 -3.48 -20.10 -17.13
CA ASN A 308 -4.62 -20.18 -18.04
C ASN A 308 -5.40 -18.86 -18.08
N GLY A 309 -6.22 -18.68 -19.13
CA GLY A 309 -7.00 -17.44 -19.29
C GLY A 309 -7.99 -17.18 -18.16
N GLN A 310 -8.47 -18.22 -17.46
CA GLN A 310 -9.34 -18.04 -16.29
C GLN A 310 -8.61 -17.32 -15.15
N GLN A 311 -7.35 -17.64 -14.91
CA GLN A 311 -6.54 -16.97 -13.87
C GLN A 311 -6.31 -15.49 -14.21
N ILE A 312 -6.14 -15.16 -15.51
CA ILE A 312 -6.04 -13.75 -15.96
C ILE A 312 -7.36 -13.02 -15.71
N LEU A 313 -8.49 -13.62 -16.10
CA LEU A 313 -9.81 -13.04 -15.89
C LEU A 313 -10.12 -12.82 -14.40
N ASP A 314 -9.75 -13.77 -13.55
CA ASP A 314 -9.92 -13.68 -12.10
C ASP A 314 -9.04 -12.59 -11.50
N ALA A 315 -7.81 -12.40 -12.01
CA ALA A 315 -6.91 -11.35 -11.55
C ALA A 315 -7.42 -9.94 -11.92
N LEU A 316 -7.94 -9.75 -13.14
CA LEU A 316 -8.55 -8.49 -13.55
C LEU A 316 -9.78 -8.16 -12.69
N GLU A 317 -10.62 -9.16 -12.40
CA GLU A 317 -11.80 -9.00 -11.53
C GLU A 317 -11.41 -8.66 -10.10
N MET A 318 -10.38 -9.32 -9.55
CA MET A 318 -9.83 -9.01 -8.23
C MET A 318 -9.22 -7.61 -8.19
N GLY A 319 -8.48 -7.21 -9.21
CA GLY A 319 -7.91 -5.85 -9.31
C GLY A 319 -8.97 -4.75 -9.32
N ALA A 320 -10.16 -5.05 -9.86
CA ALA A 320 -11.29 -4.12 -9.94
C ALA A 320 -12.23 -4.18 -8.72
N ILE A 321 -11.90 -4.95 -7.66
CA ILE A 321 -12.81 -5.26 -6.55
C ILE A 321 -13.40 -4.00 -5.88
N SER A 322 -12.60 -2.97 -5.68
CA SER A 322 -12.98 -1.74 -4.97
C SER A 322 -13.54 -0.64 -5.87
N TYR A 323 -13.47 -0.81 -7.21
CA TYR A 323 -13.90 0.25 -8.12
C TYR A 323 -15.33 0.76 -7.78
N PRO A 324 -15.58 2.09 -7.74
CA PRO A 324 -14.72 3.20 -8.22
C PRO A 324 -13.61 3.64 -7.28
N GLU A 325 -13.58 3.13 -6.05
CA GLU A 325 -12.54 3.44 -5.09
C GLU A 325 -11.17 2.92 -5.55
N GLU A 326 -10.11 3.49 -5.02
CA GLU A 326 -8.74 3.07 -5.32
C GLU A 326 -8.42 1.67 -4.76
N SER A 327 -7.66 0.89 -5.53
CA SER A 327 -7.08 -0.38 -5.09
C SER A 327 -5.63 -0.49 -5.52
N GLY A 328 -4.73 -0.84 -4.62
CA GLY A 328 -3.33 -1.15 -4.96
C GLY A 328 -3.22 -2.27 -6.00
N GLY A 329 -4.13 -3.22 -5.94
CA GLY A 329 -4.21 -4.35 -6.87
C GLY A 329 -4.84 -4.05 -8.23
N PHE A 330 -5.29 -2.80 -8.51
CA PHE A 330 -5.81 -2.45 -9.83
C PHE A 330 -4.74 -2.62 -10.91
N MET A 331 -5.09 -3.31 -12.01
CA MET A 331 -4.12 -3.72 -13.03
C MET A 331 -3.98 -2.71 -14.15
N GLN A 332 -2.78 -2.17 -14.32
CA GLN A 332 -2.32 -1.59 -15.58
C GLN A 332 -1.81 -2.73 -16.47
N VAL A 333 -2.10 -2.69 -17.77
CA VAL A 333 -1.96 -3.88 -18.60
C VAL A 333 -1.21 -3.62 -19.91
N SER A 334 -0.52 -4.66 -20.43
CA SER A 334 0.01 -4.68 -21.79
C SER A 334 -0.22 -6.04 -22.44
N GLY A 335 -0.40 -6.06 -23.76
CA GLY A 335 -0.73 -7.27 -24.52
C GLY A 335 -2.18 -7.71 -24.40
N LEU A 336 -2.98 -7.05 -23.55
CA LEU A 336 -4.42 -7.28 -23.41
C LEU A 336 -5.19 -5.97 -23.30
N SER A 337 -6.52 -6.05 -23.56
CA SER A 337 -7.48 -4.99 -23.27
C SER A 337 -8.75 -5.59 -22.66
N TYR A 338 -9.50 -4.79 -21.91
CA TYR A 338 -10.76 -5.22 -21.28
C TYR A 338 -11.72 -4.06 -21.02
N THR A 339 -12.99 -4.41 -20.76
CA THR A 339 -14.02 -3.48 -20.32
C THR A 339 -14.34 -3.71 -18.85
N LEU A 340 -14.41 -2.63 -18.07
CA LEU A 340 -14.87 -2.62 -16.68
C LEU A 340 -16.25 -1.94 -16.64
N ASP A 341 -17.27 -2.69 -16.27
CA ASP A 341 -18.64 -2.18 -16.09
C ASP A 341 -18.84 -1.68 -14.67
N SER A 342 -18.91 -0.35 -14.52
CA SER A 342 -19.08 0.32 -13.24
C SER A 342 -20.44 0.11 -12.59
N SER A 343 -21.45 -0.27 -13.38
CA SER A 343 -22.82 -0.52 -12.87
C SER A 343 -22.94 -1.91 -12.20
N VAL A 344 -21.99 -2.81 -12.44
CA VAL A 344 -21.97 -4.16 -11.84
C VAL A 344 -21.20 -4.11 -10.51
N ALA A 345 -21.88 -4.48 -9.43
CA ALA A 345 -21.20 -4.63 -8.13
C ALA A 345 -20.20 -5.80 -8.17
N SER A 346 -19.07 -5.65 -7.46
CA SER A 346 -18.11 -6.75 -7.34
C SER A 346 -18.75 -7.98 -6.69
N SER A 347 -18.54 -9.13 -7.30
CA SER A 347 -18.94 -10.44 -6.77
C SER A 347 -17.75 -11.30 -6.35
N VAL A 348 -16.57 -10.69 -6.17
CA VAL A 348 -15.38 -11.33 -5.64
C VAL A 348 -15.59 -11.71 -4.18
N GLU A 349 -15.36 -12.96 -3.86
CA GLU A 349 -15.32 -13.44 -2.46
C GLU A 349 -13.88 -13.56 -2.00
N LEU A 350 -13.61 -12.99 -0.81
CA LEU A 350 -12.32 -13.04 -0.14
C LEU A 350 -12.37 -14.00 1.06
N ASP A 351 -11.22 -14.57 1.40
CA ASP A 351 -11.04 -15.26 2.67
C ASP A 351 -10.98 -14.25 3.84
N ALA A 352 -10.73 -14.75 5.06
CA ALA A 352 -10.62 -13.90 6.25
C ALA A 352 -9.37 -13.00 6.27
N LYS A 353 -8.43 -13.20 5.34
CA LYS A 353 -7.16 -12.45 5.22
C LYS A 353 -7.14 -11.48 4.05
N GLY A 354 -8.24 -11.40 3.27
CA GLY A 354 -8.29 -10.58 2.07
C GLY A 354 -7.79 -11.28 0.79
N ASN A 355 -7.54 -12.58 0.83
CA ASN A 355 -7.12 -13.32 -0.35
C ASN A 355 -8.32 -13.69 -1.25
N PHE A 356 -8.11 -13.63 -2.55
CA PHE A 356 -9.10 -14.07 -3.53
C PHE A 356 -9.48 -15.55 -3.32
N MET A 357 -10.77 -15.83 -3.31
CA MET A 357 -11.32 -17.17 -3.27
C MET A 357 -11.97 -17.55 -4.60
N ARG A 358 -12.89 -16.72 -5.08
CA ARG A 358 -13.63 -16.92 -6.32
C ARG A 358 -14.45 -15.68 -6.70
N VAL A 359 -14.99 -15.69 -7.89
CA VAL A 359 -16.08 -14.79 -8.32
C VAL A 359 -17.41 -15.56 -8.20
N ALA A 360 -18.31 -15.08 -7.35
CA ALA A 360 -19.54 -15.81 -6.98
C ALA A 360 -20.77 -15.42 -7.82
N GLY A 361 -20.69 -14.32 -8.59
CA GLY A 361 -21.81 -13.79 -9.35
C GLY A 361 -21.42 -13.22 -10.71
N ALA A 362 -22.10 -12.15 -11.13
CA ALA A 362 -21.77 -11.44 -12.36
C ALA A 362 -20.37 -10.81 -12.25
N ARG A 363 -19.64 -10.84 -13.36
CA ARG A 363 -18.34 -10.18 -13.48
C ARG A 363 -18.54 -8.75 -13.98
N ARG A 364 -17.78 -7.82 -13.43
CA ARG A 364 -17.68 -6.45 -13.95
C ARG A 364 -16.64 -6.34 -15.06
N VAL A 365 -15.70 -7.28 -15.16
CA VAL A 365 -14.71 -7.37 -16.22
C VAL A 365 -15.26 -8.19 -17.37
N SER A 366 -15.28 -7.62 -18.58
CA SER A 366 -15.78 -8.23 -19.81
C SER A 366 -14.92 -7.84 -21.01
N ASP A 367 -15.23 -8.37 -22.18
CA ASP A 367 -14.58 -8.07 -23.46
C ASP A 367 -13.04 -8.18 -23.43
N VAL A 368 -12.52 -9.10 -22.61
CA VAL A 368 -11.07 -9.30 -22.50
C VAL A 368 -10.51 -9.85 -23.81
N LYS A 369 -9.52 -9.15 -24.37
CA LYS A 369 -8.81 -9.55 -25.59
C LYS A 369 -7.32 -9.63 -25.34
N ILE A 370 -6.67 -10.66 -25.86
CA ILE A 370 -5.21 -10.83 -25.86
C ILE A 370 -4.73 -10.87 -27.32
N GLY A 371 -3.79 -9.97 -27.66
CA GLY A 371 -3.35 -9.81 -29.03
C GLY A 371 -4.51 -9.51 -30.01
N GLY A 372 -5.51 -8.75 -29.57
CA GLY A 372 -6.71 -8.39 -30.33
C GLY A 372 -7.77 -9.50 -30.50
N LYS A 373 -7.54 -10.70 -29.94
CA LYS A 373 -8.47 -11.84 -30.00
C LYS A 373 -9.17 -12.04 -28.65
N PRO A 374 -10.45 -12.46 -28.63
CA PRO A 374 -11.13 -12.78 -27.38
C PRO A 374 -10.33 -13.75 -26.52
N LEU A 375 -10.33 -13.52 -25.20
CA LEU A 375 -9.66 -14.38 -24.23
C LEU A 375 -10.24 -15.81 -24.28
N ASP A 376 -9.39 -16.79 -24.48
CA ASP A 376 -9.73 -18.20 -24.25
C ASP A 376 -9.33 -18.58 -22.81
N VAL A 377 -10.33 -18.82 -21.96
CA VAL A 377 -10.12 -19.12 -20.54
C VAL A 377 -9.36 -20.42 -20.28
N LYS A 378 -9.30 -21.33 -21.27
CA LYS A 378 -8.60 -22.62 -21.16
C LYS A 378 -7.19 -22.59 -21.73
N LYS A 379 -6.90 -21.65 -22.62
CA LYS A 379 -5.58 -21.49 -23.24
C LYS A 379 -4.58 -21.03 -22.20
N LYS A 380 -3.34 -21.47 -22.35
CA LYS A 380 -2.20 -21.00 -21.55
C LYS A 380 -1.57 -19.78 -22.19
N TYR A 381 -1.19 -18.84 -21.32
CA TYR A 381 -0.52 -17.59 -21.67
C TYR A 381 0.65 -17.37 -20.73
N THR A 382 1.70 -16.70 -21.22
CA THR A 382 2.77 -16.19 -20.38
C THR A 382 2.36 -14.83 -19.85
N VAL A 383 2.44 -14.67 -18.50
CA VAL A 383 2.08 -13.42 -17.79
C VAL A 383 3.28 -12.89 -17.04
N GLY A 384 3.70 -11.67 -17.41
CA GLY A 384 4.75 -10.91 -16.74
C GLY A 384 4.20 -9.97 -15.68
N GLY A 385 5.00 -9.70 -14.66
CA GLY A 385 4.71 -8.74 -13.59
C GLY A 385 5.67 -8.90 -12.43
N THR A 386 5.36 -8.28 -11.29
CA THR A 386 6.22 -8.35 -10.11
C THR A 386 6.07 -9.66 -9.36
N SER A 387 7.17 -10.16 -8.76
CA SER A 387 7.18 -11.34 -7.89
C SER A 387 6.26 -11.16 -6.68
N TYR A 388 6.17 -9.94 -6.14
CA TYR A 388 5.24 -9.57 -5.09
C TYR A 388 3.81 -10.06 -5.40
N MET A 389 3.31 -9.70 -6.58
CA MET A 389 1.93 -10.01 -6.96
C MET A 389 1.78 -11.44 -7.53
N LEU A 390 2.61 -11.79 -8.52
CA LEU A 390 2.43 -13.02 -9.28
C LEU A 390 2.93 -14.27 -8.54
N LYS A 391 4.09 -14.17 -7.89
CA LYS A 391 4.74 -15.31 -7.21
C LYS A 391 4.28 -15.46 -5.77
N PHE A 392 4.14 -14.34 -5.05
CA PHE A 392 3.89 -14.34 -3.62
C PHE A 392 2.43 -14.02 -3.22
N GLY A 393 1.57 -13.68 -4.18
CA GLY A 393 0.14 -13.44 -3.95
C GLY A 393 -0.16 -12.11 -3.26
N GLY A 394 0.70 -11.12 -3.43
CA GLY A 394 0.44 -9.75 -2.99
C GLY A 394 -0.86 -9.21 -3.57
N ASP A 395 -1.46 -8.22 -2.92
CA ASP A 395 -2.80 -7.71 -3.22
C ASP A 395 -3.89 -8.80 -3.27
N GLY A 396 -3.66 -9.94 -2.56
CA GLY A 396 -4.59 -11.06 -2.52
C GLY A 396 -4.68 -11.91 -3.80
N MET A 397 -3.72 -11.81 -4.72
CA MET A 397 -3.71 -12.47 -6.04
C MET A 397 -3.37 -13.97 -5.95
N THR A 398 -4.11 -14.71 -5.15
CA THR A 398 -3.88 -16.16 -4.91
C THR A 398 -4.24 -17.06 -6.07
N MET A 399 -4.92 -16.57 -7.13
CA MET A 399 -5.25 -17.34 -8.33
C MET A 399 -4.01 -17.83 -9.08
N PHE A 400 -2.85 -17.19 -8.88
CA PHE A 400 -1.59 -17.60 -9.51
C PHE A 400 -0.84 -18.68 -8.74
N LYS A 401 -1.27 -19.04 -7.54
CA LYS A 401 -0.61 -20.02 -6.68
C LYS A 401 -0.48 -21.37 -7.40
N GLY A 402 0.77 -21.87 -7.50
CA GLY A 402 1.09 -23.14 -8.17
C GLY A 402 1.19 -23.03 -9.70
N ALA A 403 1.09 -21.82 -10.27
CA ALA A 403 1.39 -21.62 -11.68
C ALA A 403 2.86 -21.95 -12.00
N ARG A 404 3.12 -22.39 -13.22
CA ARG A 404 4.49 -22.72 -13.66
C ARG A 404 5.30 -21.44 -13.82
N LEU A 405 6.41 -21.33 -13.11
CA LEU A 405 7.37 -20.24 -13.25
C LEU A 405 8.17 -20.44 -14.53
N VAL A 406 8.13 -19.46 -15.43
CA VAL A 406 8.85 -19.48 -16.72
C VAL A 406 10.17 -18.72 -16.59
N GLN A 407 10.12 -17.53 -15.94
CA GLN A 407 11.30 -16.73 -15.61
C GLN A 407 11.20 -16.29 -14.15
N ASP A 408 12.28 -16.44 -13.40
CA ASP A 408 12.31 -16.11 -11.97
C ASP A 408 13.27 -14.96 -11.70
N GLU A 409 12.78 -13.92 -11.03
CA GLU A 409 13.55 -12.81 -10.45
C GLU A 409 14.66 -12.25 -11.38
N MET A 410 14.27 -11.93 -12.61
CA MET A 410 15.21 -11.52 -13.67
C MET A 410 15.89 -10.18 -13.38
N MET A 411 15.09 -9.16 -13.07
CA MET A 411 15.53 -7.79 -12.79
C MET A 411 14.57 -7.14 -11.78
N SER A 412 15.01 -6.08 -11.12
CA SER A 412 14.10 -5.23 -10.36
C SER A 412 13.15 -4.48 -11.30
N ASP A 413 12.04 -4.01 -10.75
CA ASP A 413 11.07 -3.16 -11.46
C ASP A 413 11.73 -1.91 -12.07
N ALA A 414 12.56 -1.19 -11.30
CA ALA A 414 13.29 -0.02 -11.78
C ALA A 414 14.31 -0.37 -12.88
N ASP A 415 15.06 -1.48 -12.73
CA ASP A 415 16.04 -1.91 -13.74
C ASP A 415 15.35 -2.37 -15.02
N THR A 416 14.19 -3.02 -14.93
CA THR A 416 13.39 -3.42 -16.09
C THR A 416 12.90 -2.20 -16.87
N ILE A 417 12.47 -1.14 -16.19
CA ILE A 417 12.10 0.14 -16.82
C ILE A 417 13.32 0.79 -17.48
N MET A 418 14.47 0.78 -16.81
CA MET A 418 15.70 1.34 -17.35
C MET A 418 16.15 0.60 -18.61
N GLU A 419 16.12 -0.74 -18.61
CA GLU A 419 16.43 -1.59 -19.76
C GLU A 419 15.52 -1.26 -20.96
N TYR A 420 14.20 -1.16 -20.72
CA TYR A 420 13.23 -0.78 -21.76
C TYR A 420 13.55 0.58 -22.36
N LEU A 421 13.76 1.57 -21.47
CA LEU A 421 14.06 2.93 -21.87
C LEU A 421 15.32 3.02 -22.75
N GLN A 422 16.40 2.36 -22.35
CA GLN A 422 17.69 2.43 -23.03
C GLN A 422 17.72 1.60 -24.30
N ASN A 423 17.25 0.36 -24.26
CA ASN A 423 17.47 -0.62 -25.33
C ASN A 423 16.26 -0.79 -26.27
N HIS A 424 15.04 -0.46 -25.85
CA HIS A 424 13.86 -0.52 -26.72
C HIS A 424 13.38 0.85 -27.21
N LEU A 425 13.60 1.91 -26.43
CA LEU A 425 13.18 3.28 -26.78
C LEU A 425 14.36 4.19 -27.17
N ASN A 426 15.59 3.66 -27.30
CA ASN A 426 16.79 4.45 -27.61
C ASN A 426 16.95 5.67 -26.67
N GLY A 427 16.64 5.50 -25.39
CA GLY A 427 16.76 6.50 -24.35
C GLY A 427 15.65 7.56 -24.32
N LYS A 428 14.58 7.45 -25.13
CA LYS A 428 13.55 8.51 -25.22
C LYS A 428 12.12 7.96 -25.13
N VAL A 429 11.37 8.46 -24.18
CA VAL A 429 9.92 8.24 -24.08
C VAL A 429 9.21 9.25 -25.00
N GLY A 430 8.50 8.76 -26.01
CA GLY A 430 7.88 9.59 -27.05
C GLY A 430 6.38 9.82 -26.85
N GLU A 431 5.77 10.39 -27.91
CA GLU A 431 4.36 10.83 -27.98
C GLU A 431 3.35 9.68 -27.82
N GLN A 432 3.74 8.41 -27.95
CA GLN A 432 2.86 7.27 -27.74
C GLN A 432 2.28 7.19 -26.32
N TYR A 433 2.89 7.90 -25.36
CA TYR A 433 2.41 8.01 -23.96
C TYR A 433 1.92 9.41 -23.60
N ALA A 434 1.61 10.27 -24.60
CA ALA A 434 1.18 11.65 -24.35
C ALA A 434 -0.21 11.78 -23.73
N ASN A 435 -1.13 10.81 -24.02
CA ASN A 435 -2.45 10.81 -23.44
C ASN A 435 -2.38 10.40 -21.95
N PRO A 436 -2.71 11.29 -21.00
CA PRO A 436 -2.63 11.00 -19.56
C PRO A 436 -3.54 9.84 -19.13
N TYR A 437 -4.59 9.55 -19.90
CA TYR A 437 -5.57 8.50 -19.63
C TYR A 437 -5.29 7.19 -20.39
N GLY A 438 -4.09 7.04 -20.95
CA GLY A 438 -3.68 5.84 -21.68
C GLY A 438 -4.18 5.77 -23.11
N ASP A 439 -4.04 4.60 -23.74
CA ASP A 439 -4.38 4.37 -25.15
C ASP A 439 -5.69 3.56 -25.37
N GLY A 440 -6.47 3.33 -24.29
CA GLY A 440 -7.78 2.68 -24.35
C GLY A 440 -7.73 1.17 -24.13
N ARG A 441 -6.74 0.65 -23.43
CA ARG A 441 -6.66 -0.76 -23.03
C ARG A 441 -7.71 -1.12 -21.99
N ILE A 442 -8.11 -0.15 -21.16
CA ILE A 442 -9.09 -0.31 -20.08
C ILE A 442 -10.26 0.64 -20.34
N VAL A 443 -11.37 0.09 -20.80
CA VAL A 443 -12.59 0.84 -21.09
C VAL A 443 -13.53 0.75 -19.90
N ILE A 444 -13.88 1.88 -19.29
CA ILE A 444 -14.86 1.95 -18.20
C ILE A 444 -16.22 2.34 -18.79
N LYS A 445 -17.28 1.55 -18.48
CA LYS A 445 -18.67 1.78 -18.87
C LYS A 445 -19.53 2.12 -17.66
#